data_ad132bbb7ec4522498c646e69a6fceee
#
_entry.id   ad132bbb7ec4522498c646e69a6fceee
#
_cell.length_a   1.000
_cell.length_b   1.000
_cell.length_c   1.000
_cell.angle_alpha   90.00
_cell.angle_beta   90.00
_cell.angle_gamma   90.00
#
_symmetry.space_group_name_H-M   'P 1'
#
loop_
_entity.id
_entity.type
_entity.pdbx_description
1 polymer ?
#
loop_
_entity_poly.entity_id
_entity_poly.type
_entity_poly.pdbx_seq_one_letter_code
_entity_poly.pdbx_strand_id
1 'polypeptide(L)'
;VELNKTVIPTSKATGETTEKIALDLIRDGEVIRHVDDWTSLKGESLLLPTGTYVVKAYSADKDVHAVGFEGKAYYAGQTDVKVEKDVVKPVEVSCKLAQCMVSVKYSDNFKENFKAYSCEVKNQYGSVEFVQDESRSAYFPAADLIATLSLTNTDNKSFTLGKSITDVQAQYHYSIKYDVTNEGTGDFNITVDQTTHNYIVSI
;
A
#
# COMPACT_ATOMS: atom_id res chain seq x y z
N VAL A 1 19.41 -10.32 12.05
CA VAL A 1 18.38 -9.52 11.37
C VAL A 1 17.18 -9.47 12.27
N GLU A 2 16.88 -8.35 12.89
CA GLU A 2 15.64 -8.16 13.64
C GLU A 2 14.56 -7.65 12.70
N LEU A 3 13.44 -8.38 12.64
CA LEU A 3 12.24 -7.97 11.95
C LEU A 3 11.27 -7.39 12.99
N ASN A 4 11.19 -6.07 13.07
CA ASN A 4 10.22 -5.41 13.95
C ASN A 4 8.93 -5.11 13.18
N LYS A 5 7.84 -5.68 13.66
CA LYS A 5 6.49 -5.53 13.10
C LYS A 5 5.69 -4.59 13.98
N THR A 6 5.36 -3.42 13.48
CA THR A 6 4.54 -2.42 14.18
C THR A 6 3.18 -2.27 13.50
N VAL A 7 2.12 -2.33 14.29
CA VAL A 7 0.74 -2.07 13.83
C VAL A 7 0.43 -0.60 14.07
N ILE A 8 0.15 0.16 13.03
CA ILE A 8 -0.27 1.56 13.19
C ILE A 8 -1.79 1.65 13.27
N PRO A 9 -2.30 2.41 14.25
CA PRO A 9 -3.73 2.57 14.43
C PRO A 9 -4.37 3.29 13.23
N THR A 10 -5.54 2.82 12.84
CA THR A 10 -6.39 3.43 11.81
C THR A 10 -6.72 4.87 12.16
N SER A 11 -6.17 5.83 11.45
CA SER A 11 -6.62 7.21 11.54
C SER A 11 -7.86 7.38 10.68
N LYS A 12 -8.95 7.83 11.30
CA LYS A 12 -10.17 8.23 10.60
C LYS A 12 -9.84 9.52 9.85
N ALA A 13 -9.64 9.44 8.53
CA ALA A 13 -9.46 10.63 7.72
C ALA A 13 -10.81 11.34 7.61
N THR A 14 -11.02 12.37 8.41
CA THR A 14 -12.17 13.31 8.32
C THR A 14 -11.79 14.51 7.43
N GLY A 15 -11.11 14.28 6.31
CA GLY A 15 -10.74 15.31 5.33
C GLY A 15 -11.40 15.02 3.98
N GLU A 16 -11.70 16.07 3.22
CA GLU A 16 -12.07 15.91 1.82
C GLU A 16 -10.95 15.18 1.11
N THR A 17 -11.21 13.94 0.71
CA THR A 17 -10.25 13.18 -0.07
C THR A 17 -10.36 13.65 -1.51
N THR A 18 -9.23 13.98 -2.12
CA THR A 18 -9.13 14.20 -3.57
C THR A 18 -9.19 12.87 -4.34
N GLU A 19 -9.30 11.76 -3.63
CA GLU A 19 -9.34 10.42 -4.17
C GLU A 19 -10.73 10.10 -4.70
N LYS A 20 -10.81 9.83 -6.00
CA LYS A 20 -12.05 9.41 -6.64
C LYS A 20 -12.29 7.93 -6.34
N ILE A 21 -13.43 7.61 -5.73
CA ILE A 21 -13.81 6.26 -5.35
C ILE A 21 -14.98 5.79 -6.21
N ALA A 22 -14.80 4.70 -6.92
CA ALA A 22 -15.86 4.00 -7.64
C ALA A 22 -16.62 3.03 -6.74
N LEU A 23 -17.87 2.75 -7.08
CA LEU A 23 -18.68 1.74 -6.42
C LEU A 23 -19.24 0.74 -7.44
N ASP A 24 -19.19 -0.54 -7.05
CA ASP A 24 -19.94 -1.61 -7.69
C ASP A 24 -21.00 -2.13 -6.73
N LEU A 25 -22.23 -2.18 -7.19
CA LEU A 25 -23.31 -2.91 -6.55
C LEU A 25 -23.41 -4.29 -7.19
N ILE A 26 -23.19 -5.33 -6.40
CA ILE A 26 -23.09 -6.71 -6.88
C ILE A 26 -24.24 -7.52 -6.30
N ARG A 27 -24.90 -8.33 -7.14
CA ARG A 27 -25.89 -9.31 -6.73
C ARG A 27 -25.62 -10.64 -7.45
N ASP A 28 -25.67 -11.73 -6.71
CA ASP A 28 -25.43 -13.08 -7.23
C ASP A 28 -24.11 -13.21 -8.03
N GLY A 29 -23.10 -12.43 -7.65
CA GLY A 29 -21.77 -12.39 -8.30
C GLY A 29 -21.66 -11.47 -9.51
N GLU A 30 -22.77 -10.83 -9.94
CA GLU A 30 -22.78 -9.93 -11.09
C GLU A 30 -22.88 -8.47 -10.66
N VAL A 31 -22.12 -7.59 -11.33
CA VAL A 31 -22.23 -6.13 -11.13
C VAL A 31 -23.51 -5.65 -11.80
N ILE A 32 -24.51 -5.30 -11.00
CA ILE A 32 -25.80 -4.81 -11.45
C ILE A 32 -25.85 -3.29 -11.62
N ARG A 33 -24.93 -2.58 -10.97
CA ARG A 33 -24.74 -1.14 -11.11
C ARG A 33 -23.28 -0.77 -10.80
N HIS A 34 -22.71 0.04 -11.68
CA HIS A 34 -21.42 0.70 -11.49
C HIS A 34 -21.61 2.19 -11.34
N VAL A 35 -20.82 2.83 -10.48
CA VAL A 35 -20.79 4.27 -10.24
C VAL A 35 -19.32 4.72 -10.23
N ASP A 36 -18.92 5.56 -11.17
CA ASP A 36 -17.53 6.03 -11.32
C ASP A 36 -17.05 6.88 -10.13
N ASP A 37 -17.97 7.57 -9.46
CA ASP A 37 -17.68 8.43 -8.32
C ASP A 37 -18.84 8.35 -7.31
N TRP A 38 -18.57 7.78 -6.13
CA TRP A 38 -19.54 7.62 -5.07
C TRP A 38 -20.17 8.92 -4.59
N THR A 39 -19.48 10.05 -4.76
CA THR A 39 -20.01 11.36 -4.33
C THR A 39 -21.26 11.75 -5.06
N SER A 40 -21.49 11.20 -6.25
CA SER A 40 -22.73 11.38 -7.03
C SER A 40 -23.96 10.76 -6.35
N LEU A 41 -23.76 9.85 -5.38
CA LEU A 41 -24.84 9.20 -4.64
C LEU A 41 -25.08 9.83 -3.25
N LYS A 42 -24.31 10.87 -2.87
CA LYS A 42 -24.51 11.54 -1.58
C LYS A 42 -25.92 12.10 -1.44
N GLY A 43 -26.64 11.63 -0.41
CA GLY A 43 -28.01 12.07 -0.12
C GLY A 43 -29.08 11.41 -1.01
N GLU A 44 -28.70 10.47 -1.86
CA GLU A 44 -29.64 9.70 -2.67
C GLU A 44 -29.96 8.34 -2.03
N SER A 45 -31.16 7.84 -2.31
CA SER A 45 -31.57 6.50 -1.93
C SER A 45 -31.75 5.65 -3.17
N LEU A 46 -31.14 4.47 -3.19
CA LEU A 46 -31.30 3.50 -4.25
C LEU A 46 -32.49 2.59 -3.95
N LEU A 47 -33.44 2.53 -4.88
CA LEU A 47 -34.54 1.55 -4.83
C LEU A 47 -34.06 0.22 -5.45
N LEU A 48 -34.02 -0.81 -4.63
CA LEU A 48 -33.55 -2.14 -5.03
C LEU A 48 -34.58 -3.20 -4.66
N PRO A 49 -34.69 -4.28 -5.43
CA PRO A 49 -35.44 -5.46 -5.02
C PRO A 49 -34.91 -6.02 -3.70
N THR A 50 -35.77 -6.62 -2.90
CA THR A 50 -35.35 -7.29 -1.66
C THR A 50 -34.33 -8.40 -1.97
N GLY A 51 -33.31 -8.52 -1.13
CA GLY A 51 -32.24 -9.51 -1.30
C GLY A 51 -30.93 -9.10 -0.64
N THR A 52 -29.90 -9.90 -0.85
CA THR A 52 -28.55 -9.63 -0.38
C THR A 52 -27.71 -9.08 -1.53
N TYR A 53 -26.95 -8.04 -1.22
CA TYR A 53 -26.07 -7.35 -2.15
C TYR A 53 -24.68 -7.19 -1.52
N VAL A 54 -23.67 -7.10 -2.35
CA VAL A 54 -22.32 -6.66 -1.96
C VAL A 54 -22.12 -5.26 -2.55
N VAL A 55 -21.74 -4.31 -1.70
CA VAL A 55 -21.27 -2.98 -2.13
C VAL A 55 -19.76 -2.99 -2.06
N LYS A 56 -19.08 -2.88 -3.21
CA LYS A 56 -17.64 -2.78 -3.32
C LYS A 56 -17.24 -1.36 -3.66
N ALA A 57 -16.29 -0.79 -2.92
CA ALA A 57 -15.75 0.54 -3.17
C ALA A 57 -14.24 0.43 -3.44
N TYR A 58 -13.71 1.23 -4.38
CA TYR A 58 -12.30 1.19 -4.73
C TYR A 58 -11.82 2.46 -5.44
N SER A 59 -10.51 2.71 -5.44
CA SER A 59 -9.89 3.83 -6.15
C SER A 59 -10.19 3.75 -7.64
N ALA A 60 -10.94 4.74 -8.18
CA ALA A 60 -11.56 4.66 -9.51
C ALA A 60 -10.56 4.59 -10.66
N ASP A 61 -9.59 5.48 -10.66
CA ASP A 61 -8.68 5.70 -11.81
C ASP A 61 -7.27 5.10 -11.57
N LYS A 62 -7.19 4.06 -10.72
CA LYS A 62 -5.91 3.46 -10.31
C LYS A 62 -5.90 1.95 -10.51
N ASP A 63 -4.71 1.41 -10.68
CA ASP A 63 -4.48 -0.03 -10.78
C ASP A 63 -3.92 -0.57 -9.46
N VAL A 64 -4.56 -1.60 -8.92
CA VAL A 64 -4.09 -2.33 -7.74
C VAL A 64 -2.70 -2.93 -7.93
N HIS A 65 -2.33 -3.22 -9.17
CA HIS A 65 -1.01 -3.74 -9.55
C HIS A 65 0.03 -2.66 -9.84
N ALA A 66 -0.33 -1.38 -9.73
CA ALA A 66 0.63 -0.30 -9.93
C ALA A 66 1.77 -0.35 -8.91
N VAL A 67 2.99 -0.16 -9.39
CA VAL A 67 4.21 -0.07 -8.60
C VAL A 67 4.81 1.32 -8.76
N GLY A 68 5.28 1.93 -7.68
CA GLY A 68 5.96 3.23 -7.74
C GLY A 68 5.70 4.11 -6.53
N PHE A 69 6.23 5.33 -6.62
CA PHE A 69 6.06 6.36 -5.62
C PHE A 69 4.65 6.98 -5.64
N GLU A 70 4.51 8.22 -5.23
CA GLU A 70 3.24 8.95 -5.09
C GLU A 70 2.23 8.72 -6.23
N GLY A 71 0.94 8.81 -5.91
CA GLY A 71 -0.16 8.63 -6.87
C GLY A 71 -0.48 7.17 -7.20
N LYS A 72 0.23 6.20 -6.65
CA LYS A 72 0.02 4.77 -6.90
C LYS A 72 -0.81 4.04 -5.83
N ALA A 73 -1.12 4.70 -4.71
CA ALA A 73 -1.95 4.11 -3.65
C ALA A 73 -3.33 3.70 -4.18
N TYR A 74 -3.70 2.43 -3.95
CA TYR A 74 -4.99 1.87 -4.32
C TYR A 74 -5.73 1.41 -3.06
N TYR A 75 -6.93 1.94 -2.87
CA TYR A 75 -7.78 1.62 -1.73
C TYR A 75 -8.98 0.79 -2.21
N ALA A 76 -9.38 -0.20 -1.43
CA ALA A 76 -10.55 -1.01 -1.71
C ALA A 76 -11.19 -1.52 -0.42
N GLY A 77 -12.50 -1.77 -0.50
CA GLY A 77 -13.28 -2.36 0.57
C GLY A 77 -14.60 -2.88 0.05
N GLN A 78 -15.28 -3.69 0.84
CA GLN A 78 -16.63 -4.16 0.53
C GLN A 78 -17.44 -4.40 1.79
N THR A 79 -18.75 -4.35 1.66
CA THR A 79 -19.70 -4.69 2.72
C THR A 79 -20.92 -5.39 2.15
N ASP A 80 -21.48 -6.32 2.92
CA ASP A 80 -22.73 -6.99 2.56
C ASP A 80 -23.91 -6.17 3.07
N VAL A 81 -24.94 -6.05 2.23
CA VAL A 81 -26.14 -5.30 2.53
C VAL A 81 -27.36 -6.15 2.25
N LYS A 82 -28.20 -6.35 3.25
CA LYS A 82 -29.51 -6.97 3.10
C LYS A 82 -30.57 -5.89 2.90
N VAL A 83 -31.18 -5.85 1.70
CA VAL A 83 -32.29 -4.96 1.37
C VAL A 83 -33.60 -5.63 1.77
N GLU A 84 -34.39 -4.95 2.59
CA GLU A 84 -35.68 -5.39 3.10
C GLU A 84 -36.77 -4.43 2.62
N LYS A 85 -38.01 -4.97 2.51
CA LYS A 85 -39.14 -4.20 2.02
C LYS A 85 -39.44 -2.98 2.93
N ASP A 86 -39.59 -1.82 2.31
CA ASP A 86 -39.95 -0.56 2.98
C ASP A 86 -38.95 -0.10 4.07
N VAL A 87 -37.69 -0.56 3.99
CA VAL A 87 -36.61 -0.21 4.93
C VAL A 87 -35.50 0.53 4.20
N VAL A 88 -35.18 1.74 4.66
CA VAL A 88 -33.99 2.49 4.22
C VAL A 88 -32.83 2.13 5.16
N LYS A 89 -31.72 1.64 4.62
CA LYS A 89 -30.51 1.31 5.36
C LYS A 89 -29.34 2.17 4.90
N PRO A 90 -28.65 2.88 5.81
CA PRO A 90 -27.38 3.51 5.46
C PRO A 90 -26.33 2.41 5.21
N VAL A 91 -25.46 2.63 4.24
CA VAL A 91 -24.38 1.73 3.88
C VAL A 91 -23.05 2.43 4.08
N GLU A 92 -22.15 1.80 4.79
CA GLU A 92 -20.79 2.26 5.00
C GLU A 92 -19.80 1.22 4.48
N VAL A 93 -18.85 1.65 3.64
CA VAL A 93 -17.76 0.81 3.14
C VAL A 93 -16.43 1.38 3.59
N SER A 94 -15.69 0.63 4.40
CA SER A 94 -14.34 1.00 4.81
C SER A 94 -13.32 0.54 3.77
N CYS A 95 -12.73 1.49 3.04
CA CYS A 95 -11.67 1.22 2.07
C CYS A 95 -10.31 1.27 2.75
N LYS A 96 -9.54 0.21 2.57
CA LYS A 96 -8.18 0.06 3.10
C LYS A 96 -7.19 0.02 1.95
N LEU A 97 -5.94 0.40 2.22
CA LEU A 97 -4.86 0.25 1.25
C LEU A 97 -4.73 -1.24 0.85
N ALA A 98 -4.93 -1.55 -0.43
CA ALA A 98 -4.83 -2.92 -0.95
C ALA A 98 -3.40 -3.33 -1.34
N GLN A 99 -2.44 -2.45 -1.10
CA GLN A 99 -1.02 -2.59 -1.38
C GLN A 99 -0.21 -2.54 -0.08
N CYS A 100 1.08 -2.86 -0.15
CA CYS A 100 2.05 -2.51 0.87
C CYS A 100 2.83 -1.25 0.47
N MET A 101 3.48 -0.63 1.46
CA MET A 101 4.43 0.46 1.25
C MET A 101 5.84 -0.02 1.56
N VAL A 102 6.82 0.49 0.83
CA VAL A 102 8.24 0.21 1.06
C VAL A 102 9.01 1.52 1.11
N SER A 103 9.88 1.65 2.09
CA SER A 103 10.90 2.71 2.14
C SER A 103 12.28 2.12 2.38
N VAL A 104 13.30 2.79 1.88
CA VAL A 104 14.70 2.42 2.09
C VAL A 104 15.41 3.57 2.80
N LYS A 105 16.18 3.23 3.82
CA LYS A 105 16.95 4.21 4.60
C LYS A 105 18.40 3.74 4.73
N TYR A 106 19.31 4.68 4.60
CA TYR A 106 20.73 4.46 4.78
C TYR A 106 21.19 5.23 6.02
N SER A 107 21.86 4.56 6.97
CA SER A 107 22.40 5.22 8.17
C SER A 107 23.54 6.17 7.79
N ASP A 108 23.85 7.10 8.70
CA ASP A 108 24.97 8.03 8.46
C ASP A 108 26.31 7.27 8.40
N ASN A 109 26.49 6.27 9.23
CA ASN A 109 27.66 5.39 9.18
C ASN A 109 27.76 4.63 7.81
N PHE A 110 26.62 4.20 7.25
CA PHE A 110 26.59 3.62 5.91
C PHE A 110 27.04 4.63 4.84
N LYS A 111 26.52 5.86 4.89
CA LYS A 111 26.82 6.92 3.93
C LYS A 111 28.31 7.33 3.94
N GLU A 112 28.94 7.28 5.10
CA GLU A 112 30.38 7.59 5.26
C GLU A 112 31.29 6.53 4.65
N ASN A 113 30.85 5.27 4.61
CA ASN A 113 31.65 4.14 4.15
C ASN A 113 31.48 3.83 2.64
N PHE A 114 30.41 4.31 2.01
CA PHE A 114 30.12 4.03 0.60
C PHE A 114 29.89 5.33 -0.18
N LYS A 115 30.59 5.46 -1.30
CA LYS A 115 30.51 6.65 -2.16
C LYS A 115 29.37 6.64 -3.16
N ALA A 116 28.87 5.43 -3.50
CA ALA A 116 27.72 5.26 -4.38
C ALA A 116 26.94 4.03 -3.93
N TYR A 117 25.62 4.17 -3.86
CA TYR A 117 24.71 3.09 -3.49
C TYR A 117 23.29 3.38 -3.99
N SER A 118 22.58 2.31 -4.31
CA SER A 118 21.12 2.32 -4.55
C SER A 118 20.53 0.97 -4.20
N CYS A 119 19.24 0.95 -3.91
CA CYS A 119 18.49 -0.28 -3.65
C CYS A 119 17.35 -0.41 -4.64
N GLU A 120 17.37 -1.42 -5.49
CA GLU A 120 16.21 -1.84 -6.26
C GLU A 120 15.33 -2.74 -5.39
N VAL A 121 14.06 -2.37 -5.24
CA VAL A 121 13.04 -3.25 -4.67
C VAL A 121 12.08 -3.66 -5.77
N LYS A 122 11.83 -4.96 -5.90
CA LYS A 122 10.98 -5.49 -6.96
C LYS A 122 10.10 -6.64 -6.50
N ASN A 123 8.99 -6.83 -7.20
CA ASN A 123 8.17 -8.04 -7.18
C ASN A 123 7.75 -8.42 -8.62
N GLN A 124 6.83 -9.37 -8.77
CA GLN A 124 6.32 -9.80 -10.08
C GLN A 124 5.60 -8.71 -10.88
N TYR A 125 5.20 -7.59 -10.24
CA TYR A 125 4.43 -6.51 -10.88
C TYR A 125 5.30 -5.33 -11.31
N GLY A 126 6.53 -5.21 -10.81
CA GLY A 126 7.45 -4.14 -11.18
C GLY A 126 8.55 -3.90 -10.17
N SER A 127 9.35 -2.87 -10.41
CA SER A 127 10.45 -2.46 -9.56
C SER A 127 10.51 -0.96 -9.33
N VAL A 128 11.13 -0.57 -8.21
CA VAL A 128 11.45 0.81 -7.85
C VAL A 128 12.89 0.87 -7.38
N GLU A 129 13.65 1.85 -7.88
CA GLU A 129 15.00 2.14 -7.41
C GLU A 129 14.97 3.25 -6.37
N PHE A 130 15.50 2.95 -5.20
CA PHE A 130 15.73 3.90 -4.11
C PHE A 130 17.20 4.35 -4.15
N VAL A 131 17.40 5.55 -4.69
CA VAL A 131 18.73 6.18 -4.77
C VAL A 131 19.14 6.80 -3.42
N GLN A 132 20.37 7.36 -3.36
CA GLN A 132 21.00 7.83 -2.12
C GLN A 132 20.12 8.73 -1.24
N ASP A 133 19.43 9.70 -1.82
CA ASP A 133 18.65 10.70 -1.08
C ASP A 133 17.13 10.49 -1.22
N GLU A 134 16.69 9.31 -1.67
CA GLU A 134 15.28 9.01 -1.78
C GLU A 134 14.64 8.80 -0.40
N SER A 135 13.70 9.65 -0.06
CA SER A 135 13.01 9.63 1.24
C SER A 135 11.55 9.19 1.15
N ARG A 136 11.00 9.07 -0.07
CA ARG A 136 9.61 8.68 -0.28
C ARG A 136 9.41 7.18 -0.08
N SER A 137 8.18 6.79 0.24
CA SER A 137 7.77 5.39 0.21
C SER A 137 7.13 5.06 -1.14
N ALA A 138 7.44 3.87 -1.66
CA ALA A 138 6.81 3.35 -2.86
C ALA A 138 5.71 2.35 -2.49
N TYR A 139 4.71 2.24 -3.36
CA TYR A 139 3.61 1.29 -3.25
C TYR A 139 3.89 0.07 -4.12
N PHE A 140 3.57 -1.09 -3.57
CA PHE A 140 3.68 -2.38 -4.25
C PHE A 140 2.44 -3.23 -3.98
N PRO A 141 1.95 -4.00 -4.96
CA PRO A 141 1.00 -5.09 -4.68
C PRO A 141 1.57 -6.03 -3.62
N ALA A 142 0.71 -6.55 -2.75
CA ALA A 142 1.09 -7.47 -1.69
C ALA A 142 1.54 -8.81 -2.27
N ALA A 143 2.82 -8.93 -2.52
CA ALA A 143 3.52 -10.11 -3.00
C ALA A 143 4.96 -10.06 -2.50
N ASP A 144 5.62 -11.21 -2.43
CA ASP A 144 7.02 -11.30 -2.00
C ASP A 144 7.90 -10.30 -2.75
N LEU A 145 8.77 -9.63 -2.00
CA LEU A 145 9.66 -8.60 -2.50
C LEU A 145 11.11 -9.10 -2.51
N ILE A 146 11.88 -8.60 -3.46
CA ILE A 146 13.34 -8.78 -3.51
C ILE A 146 13.95 -7.38 -3.45
N ALA A 147 14.75 -7.13 -2.43
CA ALA A 147 15.56 -5.93 -2.31
C ALA A 147 17.00 -6.25 -2.73
N THR A 148 17.53 -5.51 -3.70
CA THR A 148 18.88 -5.66 -4.23
C THR A 148 19.64 -4.35 -4.00
N LEU A 149 20.58 -4.38 -3.07
CA LEU A 149 21.48 -3.26 -2.79
C LEU A 149 22.69 -3.35 -3.72
N SER A 150 22.94 -2.31 -4.50
CA SER A 150 24.18 -2.09 -5.24
C SER A 150 24.98 -1.00 -4.54
N LEU A 151 26.25 -1.23 -4.26
CA LEU A 151 27.10 -0.29 -3.55
C LEU A 151 28.53 -0.27 -4.07
N THR A 152 29.21 0.85 -3.93
CA THR A 152 30.65 1.02 -4.25
C THR A 152 31.33 1.65 -3.06
N ASN A 153 32.37 1.00 -2.53
CA ASN A 153 33.13 1.52 -1.41
C ASN A 153 34.12 2.63 -1.84
N THR A 154 34.80 3.19 -0.86
CA THR A 154 35.81 4.25 -1.07
C THR A 154 36.99 3.80 -1.96
N ASP A 155 37.30 2.51 -1.99
CA ASP A 155 38.36 1.90 -2.82
C ASP A 155 37.93 1.60 -4.26
N ASN A 156 36.75 2.03 -4.70
CA ASN A 156 36.14 1.76 -6.01
C ASN A 156 35.77 0.27 -6.25
N LYS A 157 35.59 -0.51 -5.20
CA LYS A 157 35.08 -1.88 -5.32
C LYS A 157 33.57 -1.86 -5.23
N SER A 158 32.91 -2.52 -6.18
CA SER A 158 31.46 -2.63 -6.24
C SER A 158 30.99 -3.98 -5.68
N PHE A 159 29.86 -3.96 -5.01
CA PHE A 159 29.22 -5.13 -4.39
C PHE A 159 27.72 -5.09 -4.65
N THR A 160 27.11 -6.26 -4.67
CA THR A 160 25.66 -6.41 -4.76
C THR A 160 25.18 -7.39 -3.69
N LEU A 161 24.19 -6.99 -2.92
CA LEU A 161 23.59 -7.78 -1.85
C LEU A 161 22.08 -7.91 -2.10
N GLY A 162 21.57 -9.13 -2.11
CA GLY A 162 20.14 -9.40 -2.30
C GLY A 162 19.48 -9.92 -1.03
N LYS A 163 18.25 -9.51 -0.80
CA LYS A 163 17.41 -9.99 0.29
C LYS A 163 15.97 -10.20 -0.17
N SER A 164 15.44 -11.40 0.08
CA SER A 164 14.01 -11.67 -0.10
C SER A 164 13.23 -11.31 1.16
N ILE A 165 12.06 -10.72 0.95
CA ILE A 165 11.07 -10.40 1.98
C ILE A 165 9.82 -11.19 1.60
N THR A 166 9.52 -12.21 2.38
CA THR A 166 8.39 -13.12 2.16
C THR A 166 7.21 -12.76 3.05
N ASP A 167 6.04 -13.33 2.75
CA ASP A 167 4.79 -13.10 3.50
C ASP A 167 4.39 -11.62 3.54
N VAL A 168 4.64 -10.91 2.44
CA VAL A 168 4.30 -9.49 2.31
C VAL A 168 2.79 -9.32 2.25
N GLN A 169 2.27 -8.49 3.13
CA GLN A 169 0.84 -8.25 3.30
C GLN A 169 0.46 -6.83 2.92
N ALA A 170 -0.75 -6.65 2.40
CA ALA A 170 -1.33 -5.33 2.20
C ALA A 170 -1.47 -4.59 3.54
N GLN A 171 -1.51 -3.25 3.47
CA GLN A 171 -1.65 -2.38 4.64
C GLN A 171 -0.41 -2.30 5.54
N TYR A 172 0.72 -2.91 5.17
CA TYR A 172 1.96 -2.84 5.93
C TYR A 172 2.97 -1.92 5.26
N HIS A 173 3.76 -1.25 6.08
CA HIS A 173 4.92 -0.49 5.64
C HIS A 173 6.19 -1.25 5.99
N TYR A 174 6.95 -1.62 4.97
CA TYR A 174 8.24 -2.30 5.07
C TYR A 174 9.35 -1.25 4.98
N SER A 175 10.01 -0.95 6.11
CA SER A 175 11.15 -0.05 6.15
C SER A 175 12.44 -0.86 6.14
N ILE A 176 13.19 -0.76 5.05
CA ILE A 176 14.48 -1.42 4.86
C ILE A 176 15.56 -0.44 5.32
N LYS A 177 16.35 -0.81 6.32
CA LYS A 177 17.47 0.01 6.80
C LYS A 177 18.80 -0.70 6.52
N TYR A 178 19.67 0.02 5.85
CA TYR A 178 21.07 -0.37 5.65
C TYR A 178 21.97 0.35 6.63
N ASP A 179 22.82 -0.41 7.32
CA ASP A 179 23.76 0.06 8.29
C ASP A 179 25.10 -0.68 8.15
N VAL A 180 26.16 -0.13 8.68
CA VAL A 180 27.48 -0.76 8.79
C VAL A 180 27.86 -0.82 10.25
N THR A 181 28.14 -2.04 10.75
CA THR A 181 28.66 -2.20 12.09
C THR A 181 30.16 -1.90 12.09
N ASN A 182 30.70 -1.41 13.23
CA ASN A 182 32.11 -1.04 13.40
C ASN A 182 33.10 -2.21 13.23
N GLU A 183 32.61 -3.43 13.05
CA GLU A 183 33.42 -4.64 12.84
C GLU A 183 33.57 -5.03 11.36
N GLY A 184 33.17 -4.17 10.43
CA GLY A 184 33.32 -4.42 8.99
C GLY A 184 32.35 -5.43 8.39
N THR A 185 31.40 -5.93 9.18
CA THR A 185 30.26 -6.73 8.69
C THR A 185 29.05 -5.83 8.48
N GLY A 186 28.57 -5.77 7.25
CA GLY A 186 27.35 -5.02 6.93
C GLY A 186 26.14 -5.61 7.66
N ASP A 187 25.46 -4.82 8.47
CA ASP A 187 24.22 -5.23 9.11
C ASP A 187 23.00 -4.75 8.30
N PHE A 188 22.01 -5.63 8.20
CA PHE A 188 20.87 -5.44 7.32
C PHE A 188 19.58 -5.56 8.13
N ASN A 189 18.96 -4.45 8.45
CA ASN A 189 17.74 -4.42 9.25
C ASN A 189 16.52 -4.09 8.39
N ILE A 190 15.49 -4.95 8.45
CA ILE A 190 14.18 -4.68 7.88
C ILE A 190 13.19 -4.47 9.03
N THR A 191 12.64 -3.28 9.12
CA THR A 191 11.55 -2.96 10.04
C THR A 191 10.24 -2.96 9.26
N VAL A 192 9.26 -3.68 9.79
CA VAL A 192 7.90 -3.70 9.22
C VAL A 192 6.98 -2.88 10.11
N ASP A 193 6.35 -1.88 9.52
CA ASP A 193 5.41 -0.99 10.20
C ASP A 193 4.02 -1.11 9.55
N GLN A 194 2.97 -1.27 10.35
CA GLN A 194 1.58 -1.33 9.90
C GLN A 194 0.93 0.05 9.91
N THR A 195 1.36 0.96 9.03
CA THR A 195 0.65 2.25 8.86
C THR A 195 -0.36 2.13 7.73
N THR A 196 -1.64 2.29 8.03
CA THR A 196 -2.66 2.35 6.98
C THR A 196 -3.45 3.64 7.05
N HIS A 197 -3.66 4.25 5.89
CA HIS A 197 -4.69 5.24 5.71
C HIS A 197 -5.97 4.53 5.30
N ASN A 198 -7.06 4.75 6.03
CA ASN A 198 -8.38 4.22 5.69
C ASN A 198 -9.27 5.33 5.18
N TYR A 199 -10.01 5.06 4.09
CA TYR A 199 -11.11 5.91 3.64
C TYR A 199 -12.44 5.27 4.02
N ILE A 200 -13.36 6.06 4.58
CA ILE A 200 -14.72 5.62 4.88
C ILE A 200 -15.64 6.26 3.87
N VAL A 201 -16.37 5.44 3.14
CA VAL A 201 -17.42 5.84 2.22
C VAL A 201 -18.75 5.55 2.90
N SER A 202 -19.54 6.60 3.18
CA SER A 202 -20.89 6.48 3.73
C SER A 202 -21.91 6.90 2.66
N ILE A 203 -22.83 6.02 2.35
CA ILE A 203 -23.88 6.16 1.34
C ILE A 203 -25.24 6.11 2.03
#